data_a8cffb3ff28ae556b8ac5ad210d73fe3
#
_entry.id   a8cffb3ff28ae556b8ac5ad210d73fe3
#
_cell.length_a   1.000
_cell.length_b   1.000
_cell.length_c   1.000
_cell.angle_alpha   90.00
_cell.angle_beta   90.00
_cell.angle_gamma   90.00
#
_symmetry.space_group_name_H-M   'P 1'
#
loop_
_entity.id
_entity.type
_entity.pdbx_description
1 polymer ?
#
loop_
_entity_poly.entity_id
_entity_poly.type
_entity_poly.pdbx_seq_one_letter_code
_entity_poly.pdbx_strand_id
1 'polypeptide(L)'
;ATVSRVLNGYPHVRPQVRATVQRAMRALGYRPDHVARSLARRETKTLGLVVADITNPFYAETARAIVETARGHGYNVILCNTDNLHRLQEEYVEVLRQRRVDGIIFGSVFLDDPVVEALVEAGYPCVMYNRRLRSGRGNYIVLDNASASHDLTRHLLDLGHRHIGFITGLRDLSTASERLRGYRAALRAAGLPADPRLMRPGAFKAEMAQRAAQE
;
A
#
# COMPACT_ATOMS: atom_id res chain seq x y z
N ALA A 1 17.97 25.78 25.94
CA ALA A 1 16.86 26.56 25.34
C ALA A 1 17.27 27.19 23.98
N THR A 2 18.35 27.97 23.84
CA THR A 2 18.67 28.70 22.58
C THR A 2 19.05 27.78 21.42
N VAL A 3 19.90 26.78 21.64
CA VAL A 3 20.27 25.78 20.62
C VAL A 3 19.04 25.05 20.09
N SER A 4 18.14 24.60 20.96
CA SER A 4 16.90 23.95 20.59
C SER A 4 15.98 24.85 19.71
N ARG A 5 15.91 26.15 20.04
CA ARG A 5 15.15 27.12 19.24
C ARG A 5 15.73 27.30 17.83
N VAL A 6 17.07 27.35 17.72
CA VAL A 6 17.77 27.42 16.42
C VAL A 6 17.52 26.16 15.61
N LEU A 7 17.63 24.98 16.22
CA LEU A 7 17.36 23.66 15.58
C LEU A 7 15.95 23.50 15.09
N ASN A 8 14.99 24.06 15.84
CA ASN A 8 13.55 23.98 15.50
C ASN A 8 13.08 25.12 14.60
N GLY A 9 13.99 25.95 14.06
CA GLY A 9 13.63 26.99 13.10
C GLY A 9 12.81 28.15 13.68
N TYR A 10 12.82 28.37 15.00
CA TYR A 10 12.05 29.43 15.65
C TYR A 10 12.35 30.79 15.01
N PRO A 11 11.32 31.53 14.55
CA PRO A 11 11.52 32.78 13.78
C PRO A 11 12.16 33.90 14.59
N HIS A 12 11.96 33.94 15.92
CA HIS A 12 12.44 35.01 16.79
C HIS A 12 13.84 34.83 17.32
N VAL A 13 14.70 33.99 16.71
CA VAL A 13 16.12 33.87 17.05
C VAL A 13 16.91 34.86 16.20
N ARG A 14 17.66 35.78 16.87
CA ARG A 14 18.49 36.76 16.20
C ARG A 14 19.46 36.10 15.19
N PRO A 15 19.62 36.66 13.97
CA PRO A 15 20.45 36.05 12.92
C PRO A 15 21.88 35.73 13.37
N GLN A 16 22.49 36.59 14.14
CA GLN A 16 23.85 36.41 14.69
C GLN A 16 23.93 35.18 15.62
N VAL A 17 22.92 34.98 16.49
CA VAL A 17 22.86 33.83 17.40
C VAL A 17 22.66 32.55 16.61
N ARG A 18 21.81 32.57 15.59
CA ARG A 18 21.59 31.45 14.67
C ARG A 18 22.90 31.04 13.96
N ALA A 19 23.64 32.03 13.41
CA ALA A 19 24.93 31.81 12.75
C ALA A 19 26.00 31.23 13.70
N THR A 20 26.05 31.73 14.93
CA THR A 20 26.99 31.24 15.96
C THR A 20 26.72 29.80 16.34
N VAL A 21 25.43 29.43 16.60
CA VAL A 21 25.05 28.08 16.93
C VAL A 21 25.34 27.12 15.75
N GLN A 22 24.98 27.50 14.51
CA GLN A 22 25.27 26.70 13.35
C GLN A 22 26.78 26.48 13.10
N ARG A 23 27.61 27.47 13.39
CA ARG A 23 29.09 27.37 13.29
C ARG A 23 29.61 26.41 14.33
N ALA A 24 29.19 26.55 15.59
CA ALA A 24 29.58 25.65 16.67
C ALA A 24 29.15 24.19 16.38
N MET A 25 27.94 23.97 15.85
CA MET A 25 27.49 22.65 15.47
C MET A 25 28.39 22.03 14.39
N ARG A 26 28.75 22.80 13.36
CA ARG A 26 29.65 22.31 12.30
C ARG A 26 31.04 21.98 12.86
N ALA A 27 31.58 22.86 13.71
CA ALA A 27 32.92 22.68 14.31
C ALA A 27 33.00 21.45 15.23
N LEU A 28 31.91 21.14 15.93
CA LEU A 28 31.78 19.96 16.83
C LEU A 28 31.30 18.69 16.15
N GLY A 29 31.01 18.72 14.84
CA GLY A 29 30.39 17.59 14.16
C GLY A 29 29.02 17.22 14.73
N TYR A 30 28.38 18.16 15.46
CA TYR A 30 27.08 17.86 16.10
C TYR A 30 26.00 17.67 15.09
N ARG A 31 25.46 16.48 15.06
CA ARG A 31 24.22 16.13 14.30
C ARG A 31 23.08 16.09 15.30
N PRO A 32 21.99 16.86 15.06
CA PRO A 32 20.81 16.77 15.91
C PRO A 32 20.29 15.34 15.96
N ASP A 33 20.13 14.82 17.16
CA ASP A 33 19.55 13.50 17.35
C ASP A 33 18.08 13.52 16.92
N HIS A 34 17.76 12.76 15.87
CA HIS A 34 16.41 12.63 15.35
C HIS A 34 15.50 11.94 16.37
N VAL A 35 16.03 11.01 17.18
CA VAL A 35 15.26 10.27 18.20
C VAL A 35 14.81 11.22 19.31
N ALA A 36 15.72 12.06 19.82
CA ALA A 36 15.38 13.04 20.85
C ALA A 36 14.36 14.09 20.35
N ARG A 37 14.43 14.44 19.05
CA ARG A 37 13.50 15.39 18.43
C ARG A 37 12.13 14.76 18.20
N SER A 38 12.07 13.50 17.76
CA SER A 38 10.82 12.77 17.55
C SER A 38 10.08 12.52 18.86
N LEU A 39 10.79 12.26 19.95
CA LEU A 39 10.22 12.18 21.30
C LEU A 39 9.57 13.48 21.73
N ALA A 40 10.21 14.62 21.47
CA ALA A 40 9.69 15.94 21.85
C ALA A 40 8.47 16.37 21.01
N ARG A 41 8.38 15.92 19.74
CA ARG A 41 7.31 16.28 18.80
C ARG A 41 6.23 15.23 18.68
N ARG A 42 6.44 14.03 19.21
CA ARG A 42 5.60 12.83 19.00
C ARG A 42 5.39 12.49 17.52
N GLU A 43 6.32 12.87 16.65
CA GLU A 43 6.34 12.61 15.21
C GLU A 43 7.71 12.10 14.79
N THR A 44 7.78 11.04 14.01
CA THR A 44 9.02 10.48 13.46
C THR A 44 9.30 10.96 12.04
N LYS A 45 8.31 11.59 11.40
CA LYS A 45 8.33 11.94 9.97
C LYS A 45 8.67 10.72 9.10
N THR A 46 8.11 9.57 9.47
CA THR A 46 8.33 8.30 8.79
C THR A 46 7.00 7.59 8.60
N LEU A 47 6.76 7.09 7.39
CA LEU A 47 5.63 6.25 7.04
C LEU A 47 6.09 4.82 6.75
N GLY A 48 5.29 3.84 7.11
CA GLY A 48 5.42 2.48 6.61
C GLY A 48 4.69 2.32 5.28
N LEU A 49 5.29 1.62 4.33
CA LEU A 49 4.64 1.22 3.08
C LEU A 49 4.75 -0.30 2.95
N VAL A 50 3.62 -0.98 3.09
CA VAL A 50 3.55 -2.44 3.04
C VAL A 50 2.98 -2.86 1.69
N VAL A 51 3.78 -3.50 0.85
CA VAL A 51 3.39 -3.94 -0.50
C VAL A 51 3.42 -5.46 -0.62
N ALA A 52 2.67 -5.98 -1.58
CA ALA A 52 2.56 -7.42 -1.79
C ALA A 52 3.77 -8.02 -2.52
N ASP A 53 4.24 -7.37 -3.57
CA ASP A 53 5.34 -7.86 -4.40
C ASP A 53 5.97 -6.69 -5.17
N ILE A 54 7.15 -6.26 -4.71
CA ILE A 54 7.86 -5.12 -5.31
C ILE A 54 8.39 -5.41 -6.73
N THR A 55 8.47 -6.68 -7.14
CA THR A 55 8.84 -7.06 -8.49
C THR A 55 7.70 -6.86 -9.49
N ASN A 56 6.47 -6.76 -9.01
CA ASN A 56 5.32 -6.42 -9.85
C ASN A 56 5.35 -4.92 -10.19
N PRO A 57 5.36 -4.55 -11.49
CA PRO A 57 5.45 -3.16 -11.94
C PRO A 57 4.42 -2.23 -11.28
N PHE A 58 3.21 -2.71 -11.03
CA PHE A 58 2.18 -1.94 -10.34
C PHE A 58 2.63 -1.45 -8.96
N TYR A 59 3.22 -2.34 -8.14
CA TYR A 59 3.69 -1.94 -6.80
C TYR A 59 4.96 -1.11 -6.86
N ALA A 60 5.84 -1.36 -7.83
CA ALA A 60 7.04 -0.55 -8.02
C ALA A 60 6.69 0.91 -8.40
N GLU A 61 5.76 1.11 -9.32
CA GLU A 61 5.31 2.43 -9.75
C GLU A 61 4.56 3.17 -8.64
N THR A 62 3.64 2.49 -7.94
CA THR A 62 2.90 3.11 -6.84
C THR A 62 3.83 3.43 -5.66
N ALA A 63 4.78 2.56 -5.33
CA ALA A 63 5.78 2.84 -4.30
C ALA A 63 6.62 4.07 -4.64
N ARG A 64 7.08 4.21 -5.89
CA ARG A 64 7.80 5.39 -6.35
C ARG A 64 6.98 6.67 -6.15
N ALA A 65 5.72 6.68 -6.59
CA ALA A 65 4.84 7.83 -6.46
C ALA A 65 4.58 8.20 -4.99
N ILE A 66 4.37 7.19 -4.12
CA ILE A 66 4.18 7.38 -2.67
C ILE A 66 5.45 7.97 -2.05
N VAL A 67 6.63 7.44 -2.36
CA VAL A 67 7.91 7.95 -1.83
C VAL A 67 8.16 9.39 -2.27
N GLU A 68 7.93 9.72 -3.54
CA GLU A 68 8.09 11.09 -4.06
C GLU A 68 7.14 12.06 -3.37
N THR A 69 5.87 11.68 -3.21
CA THR A 69 4.87 12.50 -2.52
C THR A 69 5.21 12.69 -1.03
N ALA A 70 5.55 11.61 -0.33
CA ALA A 70 5.94 11.64 1.08
C ALA A 70 7.15 12.56 1.30
N ARG A 71 8.18 12.46 0.44
CA ARG A 71 9.35 13.32 0.47
C ARG A 71 9.00 14.80 0.29
N GLY A 72 8.07 15.11 -0.60
CA GLY A 72 7.57 16.48 -0.80
C GLY A 72 6.94 17.08 0.46
N HIS A 73 6.41 16.23 1.36
CA HIS A 73 5.84 16.61 2.65
C HIS A 73 6.79 16.40 3.84
N GLY A 74 8.06 16.11 3.57
CA GLY A 74 9.08 15.93 4.60
C GLY A 74 9.02 14.59 5.34
N TYR A 75 8.41 13.57 4.75
CA TYR A 75 8.35 12.21 5.28
C TYR A 75 9.35 11.29 4.60
N ASN A 76 9.93 10.38 5.37
CA ASN A 76 10.64 9.20 4.88
C ASN A 76 9.67 8.02 4.76
N VAL A 77 10.01 7.02 3.95
CA VAL A 77 9.20 5.81 3.78
C VAL A 77 10.05 4.58 4.06
N ILE A 78 9.54 3.68 4.90
CA ILE A 78 10.08 2.34 5.11
C ILE A 78 9.23 1.39 4.28
N LEU A 79 9.84 0.79 3.25
CA LEU A 79 9.18 -0.19 2.39
C LEU A 79 9.32 -1.60 2.97
N CYS A 80 8.21 -2.33 3.05
CA CYS A 80 8.11 -3.71 3.48
C CYS A 80 7.44 -4.54 2.39
N ASN A 81 8.08 -5.62 1.94
CA ASN A 81 7.57 -6.52 0.92
C ASN A 81 7.09 -7.84 1.54
N THR A 82 5.81 -8.17 1.39
CA THR A 82 5.19 -9.31 2.10
C THR A 82 5.10 -10.59 1.29
N ASP A 83 5.34 -10.55 -0.02
CA ASP A 83 5.14 -11.67 -0.95
C ASP A 83 3.73 -12.32 -0.85
N ASN A 84 2.72 -11.53 -0.46
CA ASN A 84 1.37 -11.99 -0.12
C ASN A 84 1.35 -13.04 1.01
N LEU A 85 2.27 -12.97 1.97
CA LEU A 85 2.32 -13.86 3.14
C LEU A 85 1.82 -13.12 4.38
N HIS A 86 0.76 -13.63 5.02
CA HIS A 86 0.19 -13.09 6.27
C HIS A 86 1.24 -12.92 7.35
N ARG A 87 2.10 -13.95 7.55
CA ARG A 87 3.16 -13.92 8.56
C ARG A 87 4.12 -12.74 8.36
N LEU A 88 4.57 -12.50 7.13
CA LEU A 88 5.48 -11.37 6.87
C LEU A 88 4.80 -10.02 7.08
N GLN A 89 3.51 -9.90 6.75
CA GLN A 89 2.75 -8.68 7.02
C GLN A 89 2.67 -8.39 8.53
N GLU A 90 2.36 -9.40 9.33
CA GLU A 90 2.31 -9.28 10.80
C GLU A 90 3.67 -8.86 11.38
N GLU A 91 4.75 -9.53 10.98
CA GLU A 91 6.12 -9.20 11.39
C GLU A 91 6.49 -7.75 11.03
N TYR A 92 6.21 -7.30 9.81
CA TYR A 92 6.52 -5.95 9.38
C TYR A 92 5.68 -4.89 10.07
N VAL A 93 4.40 -5.16 10.33
CA VAL A 93 3.54 -4.24 11.08
C VAL A 93 4.10 -4.04 12.48
N GLU A 94 4.53 -5.11 13.15
CA GLU A 94 5.14 -5.02 14.48
C GLU A 94 6.45 -4.20 14.45
N VAL A 95 7.32 -4.44 13.46
CA VAL A 95 8.55 -3.66 13.27
C VAL A 95 8.25 -2.18 13.05
N LEU A 96 7.25 -1.85 12.22
CA LEU A 96 6.87 -0.46 11.95
C LEU A 96 6.32 0.23 13.21
N ARG A 97 5.51 -0.48 14.01
CA ARG A 97 5.00 0.02 15.29
C ARG A 97 6.12 0.28 16.29
N GLN A 98 7.07 -0.65 16.42
CA GLN A 98 8.25 -0.47 17.29
C GLN A 98 9.11 0.72 16.86
N ARG A 99 9.21 0.98 15.57
CA ARG A 99 9.87 2.17 15.00
C ARG A 99 9.04 3.44 15.10
N ARG A 100 7.80 3.35 15.64
CA ARG A 100 6.88 4.47 15.85
C ARG A 100 6.63 5.27 14.58
N VAL A 101 6.43 4.59 13.45
CA VAL A 101 6.05 5.30 12.22
C VAL A 101 4.75 6.07 12.44
N ASP A 102 4.61 7.23 11.81
CA ASP A 102 3.48 8.13 12.01
C ASP A 102 2.18 7.60 11.36
N GLY A 103 2.32 6.64 10.43
CA GLY A 103 1.21 5.94 9.79
C GLY A 103 1.70 4.86 8.85
N ILE A 104 0.77 3.98 8.42
CA ILE A 104 1.07 2.86 7.52
C ILE A 104 0.17 2.93 6.28
N ILE A 105 0.79 2.79 5.11
CA ILE A 105 0.11 2.67 3.82
C ILE A 105 0.18 1.20 3.39
N PHE A 106 -0.98 0.56 3.23
CA PHE A 106 -1.10 -0.85 2.89
C PHE A 106 -1.50 -1.05 1.43
N GLY A 107 -0.63 -1.64 0.61
CA GLY A 107 -0.95 -2.22 -0.69
C GLY A 107 -1.15 -3.74 -0.63
N SER A 108 -0.81 -4.35 0.50
CA SER A 108 -0.89 -5.79 0.76
C SER A 108 -1.93 -6.05 1.86
N VAL A 109 -3.21 -6.08 1.49
CA VAL A 109 -4.32 -6.35 2.42
C VAL A 109 -5.06 -7.59 1.96
N PHE A 110 -5.42 -8.45 2.90
CA PHE A 110 -6.30 -9.60 2.67
C PHE A 110 -7.75 -9.24 2.99
N LEU A 111 -8.70 -10.00 2.45
CA LEU A 111 -10.13 -9.78 2.73
C LEU A 111 -10.43 -9.92 4.23
N ASP A 112 -9.91 -10.96 4.85
CA ASP A 112 -10.01 -11.22 6.26
C ASP A 112 -8.61 -11.06 6.86
N ASP A 113 -8.28 -9.84 7.30
CA ASP A 113 -6.95 -9.41 7.73
C ASP A 113 -6.99 -8.92 9.18
N PRO A 114 -6.76 -9.80 10.16
CA PRO A 114 -6.90 -9.44 11.56
C PRO A 114 -5.90 -8.38 12.02
N VAL A 115 -4.72 -8.31 11.39
CA VAL A 115 -3.70 -7.31 11.73
C VAL A 115 -4.14 -5.92 11.33
N VAL A 116 -4.65 -5.77 10.10
CA VAL A 116 -5.13 -4.47 9.60
C VAL A 116 -6.44 -4.09 10.32
N GLU A 117 -7.35 -5.05 10.58
CA GLU A 117 -8.57 -4.79 11.34
C GLU A 117 -8.26 -4.28 12.75
N ALA A 118 -7.33 -4.90 13.47
CA ALA A 118 -6.92 -4.45 14.80
C ALA A 118 -6.32 -3.02 14.78
N LEU A 119 -5.54 -2.66 13.75
CA LEU A 119 -5.03 -1.29 13.60
C LEU A 119 -6.17 -0.27 13.37
N VAL A 120 -7.12 -0.61 12.49
CA VAL A 120 -8.29 0.24 12.22
C VAL A 120 -9.13 0.43 13.49
N GLU A 121 -9.38 -0.65 14.25
CA GLU A 121 -10.12 -0.60 15.52
C GLU A 121 -9.43 0.23 16.59
N ALA A 122 -8.11 0.14 16.66
CA ALA A 122 -7.29 0.93 17.58
C ALA A 122 -7.16 2.41 17.15
N GLY A 123 -7.72 2.82 16.01
CA GLY A 123 -7.57 4.18 15.47
C GLY A 123 -6.15 4.53 15.04
N TYR A 124 -5.32 3.51 14.75
CA TYR A 124 -3.96 3.74 14.26
C TYR A 124 -4.00 4.38 12.87
N PRO A 125 -3.19 5.42 12.59
CA PRO A 125 -3.19 6.07 11.28
C PRO A 125 -2.78 5.09 10.17
N CYS A 126 -3.74 4.62 9.38
CA CYS A 126 -3.49 3.76 8.26
C CYS A 126 -4.46 4.00 7.10
N VAL A 127 -3.99 3.71 5.89
CA VAL A 127 -4.78 3.73 4.66
C VAL A 127 -4.42 2.52 3.80
N MET A 128 -5.44 1.93 3.21
CA MET A 128 -5.30 0.83 2.26
C MET A 128 -5.39 1.38 0.84
N TYR A 129 -4.63 0.84 -0.10
CA TYR A 129 -4.82 1.12 -1.52
C TYR A 129 -4.84 -0.17 -2.34
N ASN A 130 -5.49 -0.14 -3.50
CA ASN A 130 -5.68 -1.27 -4.40
C ASN A 130 -6.56 -2.39 -3.80
N ARG A 131 -6.42 -2.69 -2.52
CA ARG A 131 -7.15 -3.74 -1.80
C ARG A 131 -7.85 -3.15 -0.58
N ARG A 132 -8.88 -3.84 -0.08
CA ARG A 132 -9.63 -3.47 1.11
C ARG A 132 -10.05 -4.69 1.92
N LEU A 133 -10.38 -4.45 3.16
CA LEU A 133 -10.99 -5.45 4.04
C LEU A 133 -12.40 -5.85 3.55
N ARG A 134 -12.83 -7.06 3.88
CA ARG A 134 -14.20 -7.54 3.65
C ARG A 134 -15.21 -6.70 4.41
N SER A 135 -14.88 -6.29 5.62
CA SER A 135 -15.73 -5.45 6.47
C SER A 135 -16.00 -4.06 5.88
N GLY A 136 -15.19 -3.59 4.93
CA GLY A 136 -15.26 -2.24 4.40
C GLY A 136 -14.86 -1.16 5.38
N ARG A 137 -14.30 -1.52 6.55
CA ARG A 137 -13.85 -0.58 7.59
C ARG A 137 -12.48 0.02 7.24
N GLY A 138 -12.17 1.17 7.84
CA GLY A 138 -10.93 1.90 7.61
C GLY A 138 -10.96 2.77 6.35
N ASN A 139 -9.86 3.51 6.13
CA ASN A 139 -9.70 4.35 4.94
C ASN A 139 -9.10 3.53 3.81
N TYR A 140 -9.70 3.58 2.61
CA TYR A 140 -9.16 2.88 1.46
C TYR A 140 -9.40 3.62 0.15
N ILE A 141 -8.50 3.38 -0.81
CA ILE A 141 -8.57 3.87 -2.19
C ILE A 141 -8.49 2.64 -3.10
N VAL A 142 -9.58 2.31 -3.78
CA VAL A 142 -9.67 1.15 -4.65
C VAL A 142 -10.31 1.52 -5.99
N LEU A 143 -10.00 0.75 -7.03
CA LEU A 143 -10.71 0.82 -8.31
C LEU A 143 -12.00 0.02 -8.22
N ASP A 144 -12.99 0.37 -9.03
CA ASP A 144 -14.16 -0.48 -9.25
C ASP A 144 -13.79 -1.67 -10.13
N ASN A 145 -13.15 -2.65 -9.49
CA ASN A 145 -12.68 -3.87 -10.17
C ASN A 145 -13.84 -4.70 -10.75
N ALA A 146 -15.03 -4.61 -10.15
CA ALA A 146 -16.17 -5.37 -10.65
C ALA A 146 -16.69 -4.78 -11.96
N SER A 147 -16.91 -3.47 -12.01
CA SER A 147 -17.34 -2.78 -13.25
C SER A 147 -16.30 -2.88 -14.34
N ALA A 148 -15.02 -2.67 -14.03
CA ALA A 148 -13.95 -2.80 -15.03
C ALA A 148 -13.88 -4.21 -15.64
N SER A 149 -13.97 -5.25 -14.81
CA SER A 149 -13.96 -6.63 -15.29
C SER A 149 -15.23 -6.99 -16.08
N HIS A 150 -16.38 -6.48 -15.65
CA HIS A 150 -17.63 -6.63 -16.37
C HIS A 150 -17.53 -6.01 -17.78
N ASP A 151 -17.07 -4.77 -17.88
CA ASP A 151 -16.98 -4.04 -19.15
C ASP A 151 -15.98 -4.68 -20.11
N LEU A 152 -14.83 -5.14 -19.59
CA LEU A 152 -13.85 -5.88 -20.39
C LEU A 152 -14.44 -7.19 -20.94
N THR A 153 -15.17 -7.94 -20.10
CA THR A 153 -15.82 -9.19 -20.52
C THR A 153 -16.93 -8.91 -21.53
N ARG A 154 -17.75 -7.87 -21.30
CA ARG A 154 -18.78 -7.44 -22.24
C ARG A 154 -18.18 -7.07 -23.59
N HIS A 155 -17.06 -6.35 -23.62
CA HIS A 155 -16.37 -6.00 -24.86
C HIS A 155 -16.01 -7.25 -25.68
N LEU A 156 -15.49 -8.30 -25.05
CA LEU A 156 -15.22 -9.57 -25.75
C LEU A 156 -16.51 -10.24 -26.27
N LEU A 157 -17.58 -10.19 -25.49
CA LEU A 157 -18.89 -10.71 -25.91
C LEU A 157 -19.46 -9.95 -27.10
N ASP A 158 -19.32 -8.62 -27.13
CA ASP A 158 -19.77 -7.75 -28.23
C ASP A 158 -18.97 -8.02 -29.53
N LEU A 159 -17.70 -8.43 -29.41
CA LEU A 159 -16.88 -8.92 -30.51
C LEU A 159 -17.24 -10.33 -30.99
N GLY A 160 -18.25 -10.97 -30.38
CA GLY A 160 -18.76 -12.29 -30.79
C GLY A 160 -18.14 -13.48 -30.06
N HIS A 161 -17.18 -13.27 -29.13
CA HIS A 161 -16.61 -14.36 -28.35
C HIS A 161 -17.67 -14.97 -27.41
N ARG A 162 -17.70 -16.31 -27.30
CA ARG A 162 -18.60 -17.03 -26.40
C ARG A 162 -17.87 -17.92 -25.39
N HIS A 163 -16.62 -18.27 -25.66
CA HIS A 163 -15.74 -19.00 -24.76
C HIS A 163 -14.65 -18.07 -24.28
N ILE A 164 -14.84 -17.45 -23.12
CA ILE A 164 -13.93 -16.45 -22.55
C ILE A 164 -13.28 -17.08 -21.32
N GLY A 165 -11.95 -17.26 -21.37
CA GLY A 165 -11.17 -17.73 -20.24
C GLY A 165 -10.94 -16.62 -19.20
N PHE A 166 -10.82 -17.02 -17.93
CA PHE A 166 -10.51 -16.10 -16.83
C PHE A 166 -9.37 -16.64 -15.95
N ILE A 167 -8.24 -15.95 -15.96
CA ILE A 167 -7.13 -16.26 -15.07
C ILE A 167 -7.32 -15.51 -13.75
N THR A 168 -7.57 -16.28 -12.67
CA THR A 168 -7.94 -15.72 -11.37
C THR A 168 -6.72 -15.27 -10.56
N GLY A 169 -6.91 -14.27 -9.71
CA GLY A 169 -5.97 -13.97 -8.62
C GLY A 169 -6.19 -14.88 -7.40
N LEU A 170 -5.51 -14.52 -6.29
CA LEU A 170 -5.70 -15.19 -4.99
C LEU A 170 -7.12 -14.88 -4.45
N ARG A 171 -7.79 -15.91 -3.93
CA ARG A 171 -9.21 -15.82 -3.53
C ARG A 171 -9.47 -14.93 -2.32
N ASP A 172 -8.49 -14.78 -1.48
CA ASP A 172 -8.50 -13.97 -0.25
C ASP A 172 -8.22 -12.48 -0.48
N LEU A 173 -8.18 -12.05 -1.75
CA LEU A 173 -7.96 -10.66 -2.14
C LEU A 173 -9.23 -10.03 -2.71
N SER A 174 -9.53 -8.81 -2.28
CA SER A 174 -10.71 -8.05 -2.76
C SER A 174 -10.68 -7.85 -4.28
N THR A 175 -9.54 -7.51 -4.86
CA THR A 175 -9.36 -7.32 -6.31
C THR A 175 -9.69 -8.57 -7.11
N ALA A 176 -9.26 -9.75 -6.67
CA ALA A 176 -9.53 -11.02 -7.35
C ALA A 176 -11.02 -11.38 -7.27
N SER A 177 -11.62 -11.26 -6.08
CA SER A 177 -13.04 -11.54 -5.84
C SER A 177 -13.94 -10.61 -6.65
N GLU A 178 -13.63 -9.31 -6.68
CA GLU A 178 -14.40 -8.31 -7.42
C GLU A 178 -14.31 -8.51 -8.94
N ARG A 179 -13.13 -8.75 -9.47
CA ARG A 179 -12.95 -9.03 -10.92
C ARG A 179 -13.68 -10.30 -11.34
N LEU A 180 -13.60 -11.37 -10.55
CA LEU A 180 -14.36 -12.59 -10.83
C LEU A 180 -15.87 -12.36 -10.80
N ARG A 181 -16.35 -11.51 -9.87
CA ARG A 181 -17.76 -11.11 -9.81
C ARG A 181 -18.19 -10.38 -11.08
N GLY A 182 -17.39 -9.42 -11.57
CA GLY A 182 -17.65 -8.68 -12.80
C GLY A 182 -17.69 -9.57 -14.04
N TYR A 183 -16.70 -10.44 -14.19
CA TYR A 183 -16.68 -11.45 -15.27
C TYR A 183 -17.94 -12.31 -15.28
N ARG A 184 -18.31 -12.89 -14.14
CA ARG A 184 -19.52 -13.72 -14.03
C ARG A 184 -20.80 -12.93 -14.29
N ALA A 185 -20.85 -11.67 -13.89
CA ALA A 185 -22.02 -10.81 -14.13
C ALA A 185 -22.21 -10.53 -15.62
N ALA A 186 -21.13 -10.25 -16.35
CA ALA A 186 -21.19 -10.02 -17.81
C ALA A 186 -21.65 -11.27 -18.58
N LEU A 187 -21.10 -12.44 -18.25
CA LEU A 187 -21.55 -13.71 -18.87
C LEU A 187 -23.01 -13.98 -18.59
N ARG A 188 -23.48 -13.81 -17.36
CA ARG A 188 -24.88 -14.00 -16.97
C ARG A 188 -25.80 -13.05 -17.74
N ALA A 189 -25.42 -11.78 -17.89
CA ALA A 189 -26.18 -10.79 -18.65
C ALA A 189 -26.32 -11.18 -20.13
N ALA A 190 -25.35 -11.90 -20.70
CA ALA A 190 -25.34 -12.43 -22.04
C ALA A 190 -26.01 -13.83 -22.16
N GLY A 191 -26.60 -14.37 -21.09
CA GLY A 191 -27.20 -15.69 -21.07
C GLY A 191 -26.21 -16.86 -21.14
N LEU A 192 -24.94 -16.62 -20.83
CA LEU A 192 -23.87 -17.62 -20.89
C LEU A 192 -23.50 -18.14 -19.49
N PRO A 193 -23.21 -19.44 -19.33
CA PRO A 193 -22.70 -19.97 -18.07
C PRO A 193 -21.26 -19.56 -17.84
N ALA A 194 -20.91 -19.31 -16.58
CA ALA A 194 -19.51 -19.17 -16.17
C ALA A 194 -18.91 -20.57 -15.99
N ASP A 195 -18.36 -21.15 -17.07
CA ASP A 195 -17.82 -22.52 -17.07
C ASP A 195 -16.54 -22.58 -16.20
N PRO A 196 -16.53 -23.42 -15.14
CA PRO A 196 -15.34 -23.56 -14.30
C PRO A 196 -14.10 -24.07 -15.05
N ARG A 197 -14.27 -24.76 -16.16
CA ARG A 197 -13.18 -25.26 -17.01
C ARG A 197 -12.42 -24.15 -17.72
N LEU A 198 -13.03 -22.97 -17.86
CA LEU A 198 -12.42 -21.77 -18.42
C LEU A 198 -11.83 -20.85 -17.34
N MET A 199 -11.80 -21.27 -16.08
CA MET A 199 -11.23 -20.49 -14.99
C MET A 199 -10.00 -21.20 -14.44
N ARG A 200 -8.85 -20.51 -14.45
CA ARG A 200 -7.56 -21.03 -14.01
C ARG A 200 -6.90 -20.12 -12.99
N PRO A 201 -6.21 -20.66 -11.97
CA PRO A 201 -5.46 -19.82 -11.00
C PRO A 201 -4.20 -19.25 -11.64
N GLY A 202 -3.99 -17.94 -11.49
CA GLY A 202 -2.77 -17.24 -11.92
C GLY A 202 -2.02 -16.58 -10.77
N ALA A 203 -2.68 -16.40 -9.61
CA ALA A 203 -2.13 -15.86 -8.38
C ALA A 203 -1.31 -14.57 -8.53
N PHE A 204 -1.56 -13.79 -9.58
CA PHE A 204 -0.81 -12.58 -9.98
C PHE A 204 0.68 -12.84 -10.27
N LYS A 205 1.06 -14.07 -10.63
CA LYS A 205 2.42 -14.45 -11.04
C LYS A 205 2.47 -14.76 -12.52
N ALA A 206 3.40 -14.14 -13.24
CA ALA A 206 3.53 -14.28 -14.69
C ALA A 206 3.65 -15.74 -15.15
N GLU A 207 4.51 -16.53 -14.49
CA GLU A 207 4.71 -17.95 -14.82
C GLU A 207 3.43 -18.78 -14.63
N MET A 208 2.66 -18.53 -13.56
CA MET A 208 1.41 -19.23 -13.33
C MET A 208 0.35 -18.82 -14.37
N ALA A 209 0.28 -17.52 -14.70
CA ALA A 209 -0.63 -17.03 -15.71
C ALA A 209 -0.29 -17.59 -17.11
N GLN A 210 0.99 -17.70 -17.44
CA GLN A 210 1.44 -18.30 -18.70
C GLN A 210 1.04 -19.77 -18.81
N ARG A 211 1.24 -20.57 -17.75
CA ARG A 211 0.79 -21.98 -17.71
C ARG A 211 -0.73 -22.08 -17.85
N ALA A 212 -1.45 -21.26 -17.08
CA ALA A 212 -2.91 -21.23 -17.12
C ALA A 212 -3.49 -20.86 -18.50
N ALA A 213 -2.75 -20.08 -19.30
CA ALA A 213 -3.17 -19.72 -20.66
C ALA A 213 -2.88 -20.80 -21.70
N GLN A 214 -2.01 -21.77 -21.39
CA GLN A 214 -1.68 -22.90 -22.28
C GLN A 214 -2.61 -24.11 -22.09
N GLU A 215 -3.30 -24.21 -20.97
CA GLU A 215 -4.28 -25.23 -20.62
C GLU A 215 -5.69 -24.92 -21.14
#